data_56e79e0e3e4788f6411d3de11fbe762b
#
_entry.id   56e79e0e3e4788f6411d3de11fbe762b
#
_cell.length_a   1.000
_cell.length_b   1.000
_cell.length_c   1.000
_cell.angle_alpha   90.00
_cell.angle_beta   90.00
_cell.angle_gamma   90.00
#
_symmetry.space_group_name_H-M   'P 1'
#
loop_
_entity.id
_entity.type
_entity.pdbx_description
1 polymer ?
#
loop_
_entity_poly.entity_id
_entity_poly.type
_entity_poly.pdbx_seq_one_letter_code
_entity_poly.pdbx_strand_id
1 'polypeptide(L)'
;MSPQELAALVEGRSPRAIAATVARLVHTGGLLPGDRLPTVRQLAGALGVSPATVGSAWRTLATAGLVISRGRAGTSVLPGPASRVPPRYRDLADAPAARLDLAGGAPDPALLPDLAPALARVARRLPATRTTGYLDDPVVPELERLLRTGWPFRAQRLTVVDGAVDALSRVLEQVVGFGDRVAVEDPGFPPLLDLLDHLGLDRVAVPLDVHGPRPDALADALRSGVRVVLLQPRAHNPTGVSTTPTRVRELAAVLRTAPSVWVVEDDHSGEVASSRDVSLGPLLPDRVVHVRSYSKSHGPDLRIAAVGGPAVVLDRLVARRMLGPGWTSRLLQHVLVDLLTDAQAVEAVAHARRVYHGRRRALSAALGRRGLDVPPGDGINMWVPVHDEATALVRLEAAGVRVARGRPFFSDLAHADGFVRVTVGVLRSEDVESVATALVAAAQP
;
A
#
# COMPACT_ATOMS: atom_id res chain seq x y z
N MET A 1 26.53 -21.48 -12.81
CA MET A 1 26.86 -20.40 -13.78
C MET A 1 28.19 -19.77 -13.36
N SER A 2 29.17 -19.71 -14.28
CA SER A 2 30.47 -19.10 -14.02
C SER A 2 30.41 -17.57 -14.03
N PRO A 3 31.41 -16.88 -13.44
CA PRO A 3 31.48 -15.42 -13.49
C PRO A 3 31.49 -14.84 -14.90
N GLN A 4 32.16 -15.54 -15.84
CA GLN A 4 32.28 -15.13 -17.24
C GLN A 4 30.97 -15.31 -17.99
N GLU A 5 30.28 -16.44 -17.79
CA GLU A 5 28.94 -16.69 -18.37
C GLU A 5 27.93 -15.64 -17.91
N LEU A 6 27.92 -15.34 -16.61
CA LEU A 6 27.00 -14.32 -16.09
C LEU A 6 27.38 -12.94 -16.63
N ALA A 7 28.66 -12.59 -16.66
CA ALA A 7 29.13 -11.31 -17.17
C ALA A 7 28.75 -11.09 -18.64
N ALA A 8 28.77 -12.13 -19.46
CA ALA A 8 28.40 -12.07 -20.88
C ALA A 8 26.87 -11.78 -21.09
N LEU A 9 26.05 -12.07 -20.09
CA LEU A 9 24.60 -11.84 -20.14
C LEU A 9 24.20 -10.47 -19.60
N VAL A 10 25.11 -9.75 -18.91
CA VAL A 10 24.80 -8.46 -18.30
C VAL A 10 24.91 -7.35 -19.34
N GLU A 11 23.79 -6.72 -19.64
CA GLU A 11 23.71 -5.55 -20.51
C GLU A 11 23.98 -4.27 -19.71
N GLY A 12 25.24 -3.85 -19.62
CA GLY A 12 25.67 -2.66 -18.88
C GLY A 12 26.49 -2.96 -17.64
N ARG A 13 27.01 -1.90 -16.99
CA ARG A 13 27.94 -2.01 -15.85
C ARG A 13 27.41 -1.42 -14.54
N SER A 14 26.12 -1.10 -14.49
CA SER A 14 25.49 -0.54 -13.28
C SER A 14 25.02 -1.65 -12.33
N PRO A 15 24.90 -1.38 -11.01
CA PRO A 15 24.31 -2.31 -10.05
C PRO A 15 22.91 -2.79 -10.51
N ARG A 16 22.13 -1.88 -11.10
CA ARG A 16 20.79 -2.16 -11.62
C ARG A 16 20.83 -3.17 -12.77
N ALA A 17 21.70 -2.98 -13.77
CA ALA A 17 21.83 -3.88 -14.90
C ALA A 17 22.22 -5.31 -14.46
N ILE A 18 23.17 -5.42 -13.51
CA ILE A 18 23.60 -6.70 -12.95
C ILE A 18 22.43 -7.39 -12.24
N ALA A 19 21.74 -6.66 -11.38
CA ALA A 19 20.61 -7.21 -10.61
C ALA A 19 19.43 -7.60 -11.52
N ALA A 20 19.10 -6.80 -12.52
CA ALA A 20 18.04 -7.10 -13.49
C ALA A 20 18.34 -8.37 -14.29
N THR A 21 19.59 -8.58 -14.71
CA THR A 21 20.00 -9.81 -15.43
C THR A 21 19.85 -11.03 -14.53
N VAL A 22 20.31 -10.98 -13.29
CA VAL A 22 20.17 -12.11 -12.35
C VAL A 22 18.70 -12.38 -12.04
N ALA A 23 17.90 -11.34 -11.79
CA ALA A 23 16.46 -11.48 -11.56
C ALA A 23 15.76 -12.17 -12.74
N ARG A 24 16.08 -11.75 -13.98
CA ARG A 24 15.57 -12.38 -15.20
C ARG A 24 15.95 -13.86 -15.28
N LEU A 25 17.21 -14.19 -15.00
CA LEU A 25 17.68 -15.58 -15.01
C LEU A 25 16.97 -16.46 -13.98
N VAL A 26 16.70 -15.94 -12.79
CA VAL A 26 15.91 -16.62 -11.76
C VAL A 26 14.46 -16.84 -12.25
N HIS A 27 13.84 -15.83 -12.83
CA HIS A 27 12.46 -15.93 -13.33
C HIS A 27 12.32 -16.87 -14.54
N THR A 28 13.32 -16.94 -15.41
CA THR A 28 13.29 -17.80 -16.60
C THR A 28 13.84 -19.22 -16.37
N GLY A 29 14.26 -19.52 -15.13
CA GLY A 29 14.84 -20.83 -14.80
C GLY A 29 16.30 -21.00 -15.25
N GLY A 30 16.96 -19.96 -15.72
CA GLY A 30 18.39 -19.96 -16.02
C GLY A 30 19.28 -20.03 -14.78
N LEU A 31 18.73 -19.66 -13.62
CA LEU A 31 19.27 -19.87 -12.28
C LEU A 31 18.19 -20.54 -11.43
N LEU A 32 18.51 -21.67 -10.83
CA LEU A 32 17.58 -22.46 -10.01
C LEU A 32 17.75 -22.16 -8.52
N PRO A 33 16.71 -22.39 -7.70
CA PRO A 33 16.81 -22.33 -6.25
C PRO A 33 17.98 -23.16 -5.73
N GLY A 34 18.82 -22.57 -4.89
CA GLY A 34 20.04 -23.19 -4.36
C GLY A 34 21.30 -22.93 -5.17
N ASP A 35 21.19 -22.47 -6.43
CA ASP A 35 22.34 -22.13 -7.26
C ASP A 35 23.19 -21.05 -6.57
N ARG A 36 24.51 -21.27 -6.58
CA ARG A 36 25.46 -20.29 -6.06
C ARG A 36 25.78 -19.24 -7.12
N LEU A 37 25.63 -17.98 -6.74
CA LEU A 37 26.11 -16.86 -7.53
C LEU A 37 27.62 -16.67 -7.36
N PRO A 38 28.31 -16.14 -8.39
CA PRO A 38 29.70 -15.73 -8.26
C PRO A 38 29.92 -14.81 -7.07
N THR A 39 31.09 -14.89 -6.47
CA THR A 39 31.42 -13.92 -5.40
C THR A 39 31.50 -12.50 -5.97
N VAL A 40 31.27 -11.52 -5.12
CA VAL A 40 31.36 -10.10 -5.49
C VAL A 40 32.65 -9.77 -6.24
N ARG A 41 33.79 -10.32 -5.77
CA ARG A 41 35.11 -10.08 -6.38
C ARG A 41 35.25 -10.75 -7.76
N GLN A 42 34.76 -11.98 -7.88
CA GLN A 42 34.83 -12.73 -9.14
C GLN A 42 34.02 -12.06 -10.24
N LEU A 43 32.77 -11.66 -9.94
CA LEU A 43 31.92 -11.01 -10.94
C LEU A 43 32.41 -9.59 -11.23
N ALA A 44 32.89 -8.86 -10.23
CA ALA A 44 33.48 -7.53 -10.44
C ALA A 44 34.67 -7.58 -11.39
N GLY A 45 35.56 -8.59 -11.23
CA GLY A 45 36.67 -8.81 -12.14
C GLY A 45 36.21 -9.16 -13.56
N ALA A 46 35.21 -10.03 -13.72
CA ALA A 46 34.69 -10.43 -15.03
C ALA A 46 33.99 -9.27 -15.77
N LEU A 47 33.31 -8.38 -15.06
CA LEU A 47 32.61 -7.20 -15.62
C LEU A 47 33.51 -5.95 -15.77
N GLY A 48 34.68 -5.94 -15.14
CA GLY A 48 35.54 -4.73 -15.09
C GLY A 48 34.89 -3.59 -14.29
N VAL A 49 34.22 -3.90 -13.17
CA VAL A 49 33.56 -2.92 -12.28
C VAL A 49 34.11 -3.02 -10.85
N SER A 50 33.75 -2.05 -10.00
CA SER A 50 34.13 -2.12 -8.58
C SER A 50 33.39 -3.23 -7.83
N PRO A 51 34.01 -3.85 -6.79
CA PRO A 51 33.31 -4.77 -5.91
C PRO A 51 32.06 -4.14 -5.26
N ALA A 52 32.07 -2.84 -4.97
CA ALA A 52 30.94 -2.13 -4.42
C ALA A 52 29.72 -2.14 -5.36
N THR A 53 29.95 -2.05 -6.67
CA THR A 53 28.90 -2.13 -7.71
C THR A 53 28.18 -3.48 -7.67
N VAL A 54 28.90 -4.59 -7.65
CA VAL A 54 28.32 -5.94 -7.55
C VAL A 54 27.70 -6.17 -6.18
N GLY A 55 28.33 -5.68 -5.10
CA GLY A 55 27.77 -5.76 -3.76
C GLY A 55 26.45 -5.05 -3.61
N SER A 56 26.26 -3.91 -4.28
CA SER A 56 24.97 -3.21 -4.36
C SER A 56 23.92 -4.04 -5.11
N ALA A 57 24.27 -4.64 -6.24
CA ALA A 57 23.36 -5.53 -6.98
C ALA A 57 22.91 -6.74 -6.11
N TRP A 58 23.85 -7.36 -5.37
CA TRP A 58 23.51 -8.47 -4.48
C TRP A 58 22.60 -8.05 -3.32
N ARG A 59 22.78 -6.84 -2.76
CA ARG A 59 21.84 -6.30 -1.75
C ARG A 59 20.46 -6.09 -2.32
N THR A 60 20.33 -5.50 -3.49
CA THR A 60 19.03 -5.29 -4.16
C THR A 60 18.32 -6.63 -4.39
N LEU A 61 19.02 -7.65 -4.88
CA LEU A 61 18.46 -8.99 -5.07
C LEU A 61 18.07 -9.67 -3.75
N ALA A 62 18.85 -9.46 -2.69
CA ALA A 62 18.54 -9.99 -1.36
C ALA A 62 17.31 -9.30 -0.75
N THR A 63 17.17 -7.98 -0.92
CA THR A 63 15.98 -7.22 -0.52
C THR A 63 14.75 -7.68 -1.30
N ALA A 64 14.90 -7.98 -2.59
CA ALA A 64 13.84 -8.55 -3.42
C ALA A 64 13.52 -10.03 -3.10
N GLY A 65 14.22 -10.64 -2.13
CA GLY A 65 14.00 -12.05 -1.75
C GLY A 65 14.39 -13.07 -2.80
N LEU A 66 15.19 -12.69 -3.79
CA LEU A 66 15.66 -13.59 -4.86
C LEU A 66 16.91 -14.36 -4.47
N VAL A 67 17.76 -13.79 -3.60
CA VAL A 67 18.99 -14.40 -3.16
C VAL A 67 19.21 -14.21 -1.65
N ILE A 68 20.08 -15.04 -1.08
CA ILE A 68 20.54 -14.89 0.31
C ILE A 68 22.07 -14.87 0.35
N SER A 69 22.65 -13.89 1.05
CA SER A 69 24.08 -13.80 1.30
C SER A 69 24.40 -14.30 2.70
N ARG A 70 25.20 -15.36 2.82
CA ARG A 70 25.59 -16.01 4.09
C ARG A 70 27.08 -15.81 4.39
N GLY A 71 27.59 -14.60 4.27
CA GLY A 71 28.98 -14.26 4.55
C GLY A 71 29.95 -15.17 3.78
N ARG A 72 30.77 -15.97 4.49
CA ARG A 72 31.74 -16.89 3.88
C ARG A 72 31.13 -18.01 3.05
N ALA A 73 29.87 -18.36 3.27
CA ALA A 73 29.15 -19.38 2.48
C ALA A 73 28.69 -18.86 1.12
N GLY A 74 28.85 -17.57 0.82
CA GLY A 74 28.54 -16.96 -0.46
C GLY A 74 27.08 -16.53 -0.59
N THR A 75 26.68 -16.18 -1.81
CA THR A 75 25.30 -15.78 -2.18
C THR A 75 24.67 -16.90 -3.01
N SER A 76 23.46 -17.30 -2.66
CA SER A 76 22.71 -18.31 -3.40
C SER A 76 21.29 -17.86 -3.70
N VAL A 77 20.72 -18.38 -4.78
CA VAL A 77 19.32 -18.17 -5.16
C VAL A 77 18.40 -18.78 -4.12
N LEU A 78 17.44 -18.03 -3.63
CA LEU A 78 16.45 -18.52 -2.68
C LEU A 78 15.38 -19.38 -3.42
N PRO A 79 14.88 -20.44 -2.79
CA PRO A 79 13.61 -21.01 -3.18
C PRO A 79 12.55 -19.91 -3.08
N GLY A 80 11.62 -19.88 -4.04
CA GLY A 80 10.49 -18.96 -3.98
C GLY A 80 9.81 -19.00 -2.60
N PRO A 81 9.07 -17.96 -2.20
CA PRO A 81 8.55 -17.84 -0.84
C PRO A 81 7.76 -19.09 -0.44
N ALA A 82 8.23 -19.80 0.59
CA ALA A 82 7.56 -20.97 1.14
C ALA A 82 6.24 -20.62 1.86
N SER A 83 5.96 -19.33 2.02
CA SER A 83 4.75 -18.81 2.69
C SER A 83 3.75 -18.27 1.67
N ARG A 84 2.45 -18.53 1.91
CA ARG A 84 1.34 -17.97 1.13
C ARG A 84 1.13 -16.48 1.40
N VAL A 85 1.78 -15.93 2.40
CA VAL A 85 1.61 -14.55 2.89
C VAL A 85 2.95 -13.82 2.82
N PRO A 86 3.00 -12.59 2.25
CA PRO A 86 4.20 -11.75 2.27
C PRO A 86 4.75 -11.53 3.68
N PRO A 87 6.08 -11.25 3.86
CA PRO A 87 6.72 -11.24 5.17
C PRO A 87 6.07 -10.28 6.18
N ARG A 88 5.84 -9.02 5.81
CA ARG A 88 5.23 -8.02 6.71
C ARG A 88 3.74 -8.27 6.95
N TYR A 89 3.05 -8.88 5.98
CA TYR A 89 1.68 -9.35 6.17
C TYR A 89 1.59 -10.46 7.21
N ARG A 90 2.55 -11.37 7.24
CA ARG A 90 2.64 -12.43 8.24
C ARG A 90 2.77 -11.85 9.63
N ASP A 91 3.64 -10.86 9.81
CA ASP A 91 3.83 -10.17 11.09
C ASP A 91 2.54 -9.49 11.60
N LEU A 92 1.60 -9.18 10.70
CA LEU A 92 0.28 -8.65 11.05
C LEU A 92 -0.76 -9.75 11.30
N ALA A 93 -0.59 -10.94 10.70
CA ALA A 93 -1.57 -12.03 10.71
C ALA A 93 -1.32 -13.09 11.81
N ASP A 94 -0.05 -13.43 12.04
CA ASP A 94 0.33 -14.53 12.94
C ASP A 94 0.32 -14.09 14.42
N ALA A 95 -0.80 -14.36 15.10
CA ALA A 95 -0.84 -14.27 16.56
C ALA A 95 -2.02 -15.09 17.14
N PRO A 96 -1.92 -15.52 18.42
CA PRO A 96 -2.95 -16.28 19.08
C PRO A 96 -4.28 -15.49 19.19
N ALA A 97 -5.37 -16.21 19.36
CA ALA A 97 -6.69 -15.61 19.55
C ALA A 97 -6.71 -14.74 20.83
N ALA A 98 -7.09 -13.48 20.70
CA ALA A 98 -7.24 -12.55 21.81
C ALA A 98 -8.75 -12.30 22.09
N ARG A 99 -9.08 -11.86 23.32
CA ARG A 99 -10.42 -11.42 23.67
C ARG A 99 -10.89 -10.28 22.78
N LEU A 100 -9.99 -9.38 22.45
CA LEU A 100 -10.24 -8.21 21.59
C LEU A 100 -9.13 -8.07 20.55
N ASP A 101 -9.44 -8.34 19.30
CA ASP A 101 -8.49 -8.22 18.19
C ASP A 101 -8.62 -6.85 17.49
N LEU A 102 -7.64 -5.98 17.72
CA LEU A 102 -7.52 -4.65 17.13
C LEU A 102 -6.32 -4.56 16.16
N ALA A 103 -5.79 -5.70 15.67
CA ALA A 103 -4.61 -5.73 14.79
C ALA A 103 -4.95 -5.70 13.29
N GLY A 104 -6.14 -6.12 12.88
CA GLY A 104 -6.43 -6.51 11.50
C GLY A 104 -6.45 -5.36 10.47
N GLY A 105 -6.70 -4.11 10.87
CA GLY A 105 -6.86 -2.98 9.94
C GLY A 105 -8.05 -3.15 8.98
N ALA A 106 -9.02 -3.99 9.32
CA ALA A 106 -10.23 -4.24 8.56
C ALA A 106 -11.39 -3.33 9.01
N PRO A 107 -12.37 -3.03 8.15
CA PRO A 107 -13.60 -2.37 8.55
C PRO A 107 -14.42 -3.29 9.48
N ASP A 108 -15.31 -2.69 10.26
CA ASP A 108 -16.30 -3.44 11.06
C ASP A 108 -17.36 -4.06 10.12
N PRO A 109 -17.48 -5.39 10.06
CA PRO A 109 -18.46 -6.04 9.19
C PRO A 109 -19.93 -5.61 9.47
N ALA A 110 -20.23 -5.23 10.70
CA ALA A 110 -21.57 -4.79 11.09
C ALA A 110 -21.94 -3.38 10.55
N LEU A 111 -20.96 -2.64 10.06
CA LEU A 111 -21.14 -1.30 9.51
C LEU A 111 -21.05 -1.25 7.98
N LEU A 112 -20.81 -2.39 7.34
CA LEU A 112 -20.79 -2.48 5.88
C LEU A 112 -22.22 -2.49 5.32
N PRO A 113 -22.44 -1.92 4.11
CA PRO A 113 -23.73 -2.07 3.42
C PRO A 113 -24.01 -3.54 3.13
N ASP A 114 -25.29 -3.94 3.27
CA ASP A 114 -25.73 -5.29 2.92
C ASP A 114 -25.68 -5.49 1.40
N LEU A 115 -24.94 -6.51 0.96
CA LEU A 115 -24.79 -6.86 -0.45
C LEU A 115 -25.98 -7.63 -1.01
N ALA A 116 -26.78 -8.31 -0.18
CA ALA A 116 -27.83 -9.18 -0.66
C ALA A 116 -28.94 -8.44 -1.46
N PRO A 117 -29.44 -7.26 -1.03
CA PRO A 117 -30.38 -6.50 -1.82
C PRO A 117 -29.80 -6.01 -3.15
N ALA A 118 -28.53 -5.56 -3.16
CA ALA A 118 -27.84 -5.11 -4.37
C ALA A 118 -27.70 -6.25 -5.38
N LEU A 119 -27.24 -7.41 -4.95
CA LEU A 119 -27.14 -8.62 -5.79
C LEU A 119 -28.50 -9.02 -6.38
N ALA A 120 -29.57 -9.01 -5.58
CA ALA A 120 -30.91 -9.32 -6.04
C ALA A 120 -31.42 -8.30 -7.08
N ARG A 121 -31.15 -7.01 -6.91
CA ARG A 121 -31.52 -5.98 -7.90
C ARG A 121 -30.74 -6.14 -9.20
N VAL A 122 -29.44 -6.37 -9.11
CA VAL A 122 -28.58 -6.59 -10.27
C VAL A 122 -29.03 -7.84 -11.05
N ALA A 123 -29.27 -8.96 -10.37
CA ALA A 123 -29.76 -10.19 -11.00
C ALA A 123 -31.06 -9.99 -11.79
N ARG A 124 -31.98 -9.14 -11.29
CA ARG A 124 -33.24 -8.83 -11.99
C ARG A 124 -33.08 -7.89 -13.19
N ARG A 125 -32.07 -7.00 -13.15
CA ARG A 125 -31.84 -5.97 -14.19
C ARG A 125 -31.00 -6.50 -15.36
N LEU A 126 -30.11 -7.44 -15.12
CA LEU A 126 -29.24 -7.99 -16.16
C LEU A 126 -30.05 -8.97 -17.02
N PRO A 127 -30.27 -8.68 -18.30
CA PRO A 127 -30.96 -9.62 -19.19
C PRO A 127 -30.10 -10.87 -19.35
N ALA A 128 -30.74 -12.04 -19.30
CA ALA A 128 -30.10 -13.35 -19.44
C ALA A 128 -29.30 -13.56 -20.75
N THR A 129 -29.47 -12.67 -21.72
CA THR A 129 -28.97 -12.81 -23.10
C THR A 129 -27.89 -11.82 -23.52
N ARG A 130 -27.46 -10.88 -22.65
CA ARG A 130 -26.37 -9.94 -22.99
C ARG A 130 -25.01 -10.57 -22.69
N THR A 131 -24.48 -11.32 -23.62
CA THR A 131 -23.06 -11.57 -23.73
C THR A 131 -22.40 -10.29 -24.25
N THR A 132 -21.61 -9.65 -23.40
CA THR A 132 -20.68 -8.58 -23.79
C THR A 132 -19.48 -9.19 -24.52
N GLY A 133 -18.97 -8.49 -25.53
CA GLY A 133 -17.76 -8.92 -26.25
C GLY A 133 -16.50 -8.83 -25.39
N TYR A 134 -15.49 -9.61 -25.73
CA TYR A 134 -14.17 -9.57 -25.06
C TYR A 134 -13.39 -8.28 -25.33
N LEU A 135 -13.81 -7.47 -26.31
CA LEU A 135 -13.17 -6.21 -26.68
C LEU A 135 -13.95 -4.98 -26.20
N ASP A 136 -15.03 -5.18 -25.45
CA ASP A 136 -15.79 -4.08 -24.87
C ASP A 136 -14.99 -3.38 -23.75
N ASP A 137 -15.37 -2.13 -23.44
CA ASP A 137 -14.75 -1.32 -22.41
C ASP A 137 -14.66 -2.08 -21.07
N PRO A 138 -13.51 -2.00 -20.36
CA PRO A 138 -13.31 -2.69 -19.10
C PRO A 138 -14.18 -2.17 -17.97
N VAL A 139 -14.72 -0.96 -18.09
CA VAL A 139 -15.59 -0.31 -17.10
C VAL A 139 -17.00 -0.16 -17.66
N VAL A 140 -18.01 -0.58 -16.90
CA VAL A 140 -19.40 -0.37 -17.31
C VAL A 140 -19.73 1.13 -17.33
N PRO A 141 -20.49 1.63 -18.37
CA PRO A 141 -20.70 3.06 -18.57
C PRO A 141 -21.33 3.78 -17.37
N GLU A 142 -22.22 3.11 -16.64
CA GLU A 142 -22.86 3.66 -15.45
C GLU A 142 -21.84 3.90 -14.33
N LEU A 143 -20.92 2.96 -14.12
CA LEU A 143 -19.87 3.10 -13.12
C LEU A 143 -18.89 4.21 -13.52
N GLU A 144 -18.49 4.28 -14.79
CA GLU A 144 -17.60 5.33 -15.27
C GLU A 144 -18.18 6.72 -15.02
N ARG A 145 -19.48 6.93 -15.28
CA ARG A 145 -20.16 8.22 -15.00
C ARG A 145 -20.13 8.58 -13.52
N LEU A 146 -20.43 7.63 -12.63
CA LEU A 146 -20.38 7.85 -11.19
C LEU A 146 -18.96 8.18 -10.72
N LEU A 147 -17.96 7.43 -11.20
CA LEU A 147 -16.57 7.69 -10.89
C LEU A 147 -16.12 9.07 -11.33
N ARG A 148 -16.45 9.48 -12.57
CA ARG A 148 -16.10 10.81 -13.09
C ARG A 148 -16.70 11.94 -12.27
N THR A 149 -17.93 11.79 -11.81
CA THR A 149 -18.62 12.80 -10.99
C THR A 149 -17.98 12.97 -9.62
N GLY A 150 -17.55 11.86 -8.98
CA GLY A 150 -16.95 11.86 -7.64
C GLY A 150 -15.41 11.84 -7.65
N TRP A 151 -14.74 12.00 -8.81
CA TRP A 151 -13.27 11.96 -8.87
C TRP A 151 -12.67 13.28 -8.40
N PRO A 152 -11.54 13.27 -7.66
CA PRO A 152 -10.99 14.51 -7.08
C PRO A 152 -10.39 15.47 -8.11
N PHE A 153 -10.24 15.04 -9.37
CA PHE A 153 -9.78 15.85 -10.50
C PHE A 153 -10.27 15.31 -11.84
N ARG A 154 -10.08 16.06 -12.92
CA ARG A 154 -10.44 15.61 -14.26
C ARG A 154 -9.41 14.59 -14.79
N ALA A 155 -9.61 13.31 -14.49
CA ALA A 155 -8.80 12.24 -15.02
C ALA A 155 -8.98 12.06 -16.53
N GLN A 156 -7.89 11.88 -17.29
CA GLN A 156 -7.93 11.60 -18.73
C GLN A 156 -8.54 10.24 -19.01
N ARG A 157 -8.24 9.24 -18.18
CA ARG A 157 -8.79 7.88 -18.21
C ARG A 157 -9.20 7.43 -16.81
N LEU A 158 -10.21 6.56 -16.77
CA LEU A 158 -10.62 5.81 -15.58
C LEU A 158 -10.69 4.33 -15.92
N THR A 159 -10.31 3.49 -14.99
CA THR A 159 -10.50 2.04 -15.06
C THR A 159 -10.77 1.47 -13.68
N VAL A 160 -11.17 0.20 -13.61
CA VAL A 160 -11.34 -0.53 -12.35
C VAL A 160 -10.48 -1.79 -12.36
N VAL A 161 -10.01 -2.17 -11.17
CA VAL A 161 -9.11 -3.30 -10.94
C VAL A 161 -9.52 -4.04 -9.66
N ASP A 162 -8.83 -5.15 -9.36
CA ASP A 162 -9.25 -6.10 -8.34
C ASP A 162 -8.74 -5.72 -6.92
N GLY A 163 -8.90 -4.45 -6.56
CA GLY A 163 -8.52 -3.85 -5.28
C GLY A 163 -7.30 -2.94 -5.37
N ALA A 164 -7.06 -2.14 -4.31
CA ALA A 164 -6.04 -1.09 -4.32
C ALA A 164 -4.61 -1.64 -4.47
N VAL A 165 -4.26 -2.77 -3.83
CA VAL A 165 -2.92 -3.36 -3.97
C VAL A 165 -2.69 -3.87 -5.39
N ASP A 166 -3.71 -4.44 -6.05
CA ASP A 166 -3.66 -4.79 -7.48
C ASP A 166 -3.47 -3.55 -8.35
N ALA A 167 -4.17 -2.44 -8.02
CA ALA A 167 -3.98 -1.15 -8.69
C ALA A 167 -2.54 -0.65 -8.58
N LEU A 168 -1.98 -0.63 -7.37
CA LEU A 168 -0.63 -0.16 -7.10
C LEU A 168 0.41 -1.01 -7.84
N SER A 169 0.29 -2.34 -7.79
CA SER A 169 1.17 -3.25 -8.53
C SER A 169 1.16 -2.94 -10.03
N ARG A 170 -0.04 -2.84 -10.62
CA ARG A 170 -0.18 -2.59 -12.06
C ARG A 170 0.28 -1.21 -12.49
N VAL A 171 0.02 -0.18 -11.69
CA VAL A 171 0.50 1.18 -11.98
C VAL A 171 2.02 1.24 -11.90
N LEU A 172 2.61 0.66 -10.86
CA LEU A 172 4.06 0.62 -10.70
C LEU A 172 4.74 -0.09 -11.87
N GLU A 173 4.21 -1.23 -12.34
CA GLU A 173 4.71 -1.93 -13.53
C GLU A 173 4.79 -1.05 -14.79
N GLN A 174 3.98 0.04 -14.88
CA GLN A 174 4.00 0.94 -16.04
C GLN A 174 4.99 2.10 -15.91
N VAL A 175 5.38 2.47 -14.68
CA VAL A 175 6.11 3.73 -14.43
C VAL A 175 7.50 3.53 -13.84
N VAL A 176 7.83 2.33 -13.34
CA VAL A 176 9.15 2.01 -12.77
C VAL A 176 9.72 0.73 -13.37
N GLY A 177 11.02 0.58 -13.26
CA GLY A 177 11.75 -0.65 -13.55
C GLY A 177 12.56 -1.12 -12.35
N PHE A 178 13.01 -2.37 -12.40
CA PHE A 178 13.84 -2.97 -11.36
C PHE A 178 15.04 -2.08 -10.98
N GLY A 179 15.24 -1.85 -9.68
CA GLY A 179 16.30 -0.97 -9.14
C GLY A 179 15.99 0.52 -9.21
N ASP A 180 14.81 0.94 -9.68
CA ASP A 180 14.39 2.34 -9.57
C ASP A 180 14.11 2.72 -8.11
N ARG A 181 14.27 4.01 -7.80
CA ARG A 181 13.96 4.56 -6.48
C ARG A 181 12.54 5.06 -6.41
N VAL A 182 11.89 4.77 -5.28
CA VAL A 182 10.50 5.17 -5.01
C VAL A 182 10.46 5.87 -3.65
N ALA A 183 9.97 7.10 -3.62
CA ALA A 183 9.68 7.80 -2.38
C ALA A 183 8.40 7.25 -1.77
N VAL A 184 8.45 6.89 -0.49
CA VAL A 184 7.33 6.33 0.28
C VAL A 184 7.18 7.04 1.60
N GLU A 185 5.97 7.20 2.05
CA GLU A 185 5.67 7.68 3.41
C GLU A 185 6.28 6.73 4.45
N ASP A 186 6.85 7.29 5.51
CA ASP A 186 7.48 6.52 6.60
C ASP A 186 7.02 7.07 7.97
N PRO A 187 6.30 6.26 8.76
CA PRO A 187 5.89 4.88 8.49
C PRO A 187 4.93 4.78 7.30
N GLY A 188 4.88 3.61 6.65
CA GLY A 188 4.05 3.34 5.46
C GLY A 188 3.28 2.02 5.57
N PHE A 189 2.44 1.73 4.60
CA PHE A 189 1.59 0.53 4.57
C PHE A 189 2.42 -0.74 4.29
N PRO A 190 2.51 -1.73 5.22
CA PRO A 190 3.40 -2.88 5.09
C PRO A 190 3.25 -3.69 3.80
N PRO A 191 2.04 -4.01 3.31
CA PRO A 191 1.87 -4.69 2.04
C PRO A 191 2.41 -3.91 0.82
N LEU A 192 2.39 -2.58 0.87
CA LEU A 192 3.02 -1.75 -0.16
C LEU A 192 4.54 -1.88 -0.08
N LEU A 193 5.12 -1.87 1.12
CA LEU A 193 6.57 -2.07 1.30
C LEU A 193 7.02 -3.45 0.79
N ASP A 194 6.23 -4.51 1.07
CA ASP A 194 6.48 -5.85 0.52
C ASP A 194 6.36 -5.88 -1.01
N LEU A 195 5.40 -5.15 -1.59
CA LEU A 195 5.25 -5.03 -3.05
C LEU A 195 6.48 -4.37 -3.68
N LEU A 196 6.99 -3.29 -3.08
CA LEU A 196 8.19 -2.60 -3.57
C LEU A 196 9.42 -3.50 -3.49
N ASP A 197 9.57 -4.26 -2.40
CA ASP A 197 10.64 -5.27 -2.25
C ASP A 197 10.51 -6.36 -3.33
N HIS A 198 9.30 -6.86 -3.59
CA HIS A 198 9.04 -7.86 -4.64
C HIS A 198 9.38 -7.34 -6.04
N LEU A 199 9.10 -6.08 -6.32
CA LEU A 199 9.43 -5.44 -7.60
C LEU A 199 10.92 -5.03 -7.68
N GLY A 200 11.70 -5.25 -6.61
CA GLY A 200 13.12 -4.91 -6.56
C GLY A 200 13.38 -3.41 -6.62
N LEU A 201 12.55 -2.61 -5.99
CA LEU A 201 12.63 -1.15 -5.96
C LEU A 201 13.34 -0.66 -4.70
N ASP A 202 14.19 0.37 -4.83
CA ASP A 202 14.82 1.04 -3.71
C ASP A 202 13.87 2.06 -3.08
N ARG A 203 13.61 1.92 -1.78
CA ARG A 203 12.74 2.84 -1.04
C ARG A 203 13.52 4.05 -0.53
N VAL A 204 12.90 5.23 -0.64
CA VAL A 204 13.38 6.48 -0.04
C VAL A 204 12.30 6.98 0.91
N ALA A 205 12.60 6.99 2.19
CA ALA A 205 11.67 7.38 3.24
C ALA A 205 11.32 8.86 3.18
N VAL A 206 10.04 9.19 3.27
CA VAL A 206 9.51 10.55 3.43
C VAL A 206 8.71 10.61 4.72
N PRO A 207 9.28 11.13 5.81
CA PRO A 207 8.60 11.28 7.08
C PRO A 207 7.34 12.13 6.98
N LEU A 208 6.38 11.83 7.87
CA LEU A 208 5.16 12.59 8.02
C LEU A 208 5.19 13.47 9.27
N ASP A 209 4.42 14.56 9.21
CA ASP A 209 3.96 15.28 10.38
C ASP A 209 2.42 15.28 10.46
N VAL A 210 1.84 16.06 11.35
CA VAL A 210 0.37 16.12 11.54
C VAL A 210 -0.39 16.69 10.32
N HIS A 211 0.30 17.21 9.33
CA HIS A 211 -0.26 17.78 8.10
C HIS A 211 -0.05 16.90 6.86
N GLY A 212 0.66 15.77 6.98
CA GLY A 212 1.01 14.85 5.90
C GLY A 212 2.52 14.77 5.63
N PRO A 213 2.94 14.26 4.47
CA PRO A 213 4.35 14.14 4.11
C PRO A 213 5.09 15.47 4.19
N ARG A 214 6.31 15.46 4.72
CA ARG A 214 7.13 16.67 4.89
C ARG A 214 7.70 17.13 3.55
N PRO A 215 7.51 18.41 3.16
CA PRO A 215 7.97 18.93 1.87
C PRO A 215 9.49 18.97 1.72
N ASP A 216 10.22 19.24 2.81
CA ASP A 216 11.69 19.24 2.84
C ASP A 216 12.24 17.83 2.58
N ALA A 217 11.70 16.82 3.27
CA ALA A 217 12.07 15.42 3.06
C ALA A 217 11.71 14.93 1.64
N LEU A 218 10.55 15.36 1.11
CA LEU A 218 10.20 15.06 -0.28
C LEU A 218 11.19 15.69 -1.26
N ALA A 219 11.64 16.94 -1.02
CA ALA A 219 12.65 17.59 -1.86
C ALA A 219 13.98 16.82 -1.82
N ASP A 220 14.39 16.29 -0.66
CA ASP A 220 15.58 15.44 -0.53
C ASP A 220 15.42 14.13 -1.31
N ALA A 221 14.25 13.48 -1.21
CA ALA A 221 13.94 12.29 -1.98
C ALA A 221 14.03 12.55 -3.49
N LEU A 222 13.49 13.67 -3.98
CA LEU A 222 13.58 14.04 -5.40
C LEU A 222 15.03 14.22 -5.84
N ARG A 223 15.88 14.85 -5.00
CA ARG A 223 17.33 14.99 -5.28
C ARG A 223 18.06 13.64 -5.33
N SER A 224 17.57 12.63 -4.63
CA SER A 224 18.13 11.29 -4.70
C SER A 224 17.79 10.52 -6.00
N GLY A 225 16.95 11.09 -6.87
CA GLY A 225 16.62 10.53 -8.18
C GLY A 225 15.49 9.52 -8.16
N VAL A 226 14.48 9.69 -7.29
CA VAL A 226 13.27 8.87 -7.29
C VAL A 226 12.48 9.02 -8.60
N ARG A 227 11.85 7.94 -9.02
CA ARG A 227 11.00 7.88 -10.22
C ARG A 227 9.53 8.07 -9.91
N VAL A 228 9.11 7.65 -8.73
CA VAL A 228 7.73 7.68 -8.25
C VAL A 228 7.69 8.16 -6.81
N VAL A 229 6.64 8.89 -6.47
CA VAL A 229 6.23 9.21 -5.10
C VAL A 229 4.92 8.51 -4.82
N LEU A 230 4.86 7.71 -3.75
CA LEU A 230 3.66 7.00 -3.29
C LEU A 230 3.12 7.69 -2.03
N LEU A 231 1.85 8.07 -2.05
CA LEU A 231 1.20 8.82 -0.98
C LEU A 231 -0.15 8.20 -0.62
N GLN A 232 -0.52 8.26 0.66
CA GLN A 232 -1.88 8.02 1.13
C GLN A 232 -2.51 9.34 1.59
N PRO A 233 -3.25 10.04 0.75
CA PRO A 233 -3.65 11.42 1.00
C PRO A 233 -4.61 11.59 2.18
N ARG A 234 -5.36 10.54 2.54
CA ARG A 234 -6.36 10.57 3.61
C ARG A 234 -6.25 9.37 4.53
N ALA A 235 -6.46 9.61 5.84
CA ALA A 235 -6.51 8.57 6.86
C ALA A 235 -5.36 7.56 6.73
N HIS A 236 -4.14 8.09 6.56
CA HIS A 236 -2.92 7.34 6.31
C HIS A 236 -2.78 6.11 7.23
N ASN A 237 -2.43 4.98 6.70
CA ASN A 237 -2.17 3.76 7.47
C ASN A 237 -0.65 3.59 7.69
N PRO A 238 -0.13 3.73 8.93
CA PRO A 238 -0.87 3.49 10.18
C PRO A 238 -1.33 4.75 10.95
N THR A 239 -0.85 5.95 10.61
CA THR A 239 -0.89 7.12 11.48
C THR A 239 -2.29 7.76 11.62
N GLY A 240 -3.16 7.57 10.63
CA GLY A 240 -4.44 8.26 10.53
C GLY A 240 -4.32 9.71 10.07
N VAL A 241 -3.13 10.20 9.75
CA VAL A 241 -2.91 11.55 9.23
C VAL A 241 -3.62 11.72 7.88
N SER A 242 -4.20 12.88 7.65
CA SER A 242 -4.73 13.29 6.35
C SER A 242 -4.00 14.54 5.88
N THR A 243 -3.56 14.52 4.63
CA THR A 243 -2.84 15.65 4.02
C THR A 243 -3.73 16.88 3.95
N THR A 244 -3.27 17.99 4.50
CA THR A 244 -4.04 19.24 4.47
C THR A 244 -4.01 19.89 3.08
N PRO A 245 -5.03 20.69 2.71
CA PRO A 245 -5.03 21.42 1.43
C PRO A 245 -3.82 22.36 1.26
N THR A 246 -3.28 22.87 2.34
CA THR A 246 -2.04 23.68 2.31
C THR A 246 -0.85 22.80 1.99
N ARG A 247 -0.72 21.65 2.65
CA ARG A 247 0.34 20.68 2.40
C ARG A 247 0.30 20.15 0.96
N VAL A 248 -0.88 19.92 0.39
CA VAL A 248 -1.02 19.55 -1.05
C VAL A 248 -0.37 20.60 -1.95
N ARG A 249 -0.57 21.90 -1.67
CA ARG A 249 0.06 22.99 -2.46
C ARG A 249 1.59 23.01 -2.29
N GLU A 250 2.08 22.80 -1.07
CA GLU A 250 3.51 22.73 -0.75
C GLU A 250 4.17 21.56 -1.49
N LEU A 251 3.58 20.36 -1.39
CA LEU A 251 4.07 19.17 -2.10
C LEU A 251 4.04 19.36 -3.62
N ALA A 252 2.98 19.97 -4.17
CA ALA A 252 2.90 20.27 -5.59
C ALA A 252 3.99 21.24 -6.04
N ALA A 253 4.33 22.25 -5.22
CA ALA A 253 5.44 23.18 -5.52
C ALA A 253 6.78 22.43 -5.59
N VAL A 254 7.05 21.56 -4.62
CA VAL A 254 8.25 20.71 -4.60
C VAL A 254 8.28 19.78 -5.82
N LEU A 255 7.18 19.10 -6.12
CA LEU A 255 7.09 18.17 -7.25
C LEU A 255 7.28 18.84 -8.61
N ARG A 256 6.89 20.11 -8.76
CA ARG A 256 7.14 20.85 -10.02
C ARG A 256 8.62 20.99 -10.38
N THR A 257 9.53 20.88 -9.42
CA THR A 257 10.99 20.89 -9.68
C THR A 257 11.50 19.60 -10.34
N ALA A 258 10.70 18.53 -10.33
CA ALA A 258 11.03 17.22 -10.89
C ALA A 258 9.91 16.73 -11.83
N PRO A 259 9.76 17.27 -13.04
CA PRO A 259 8.61 17.02 -13.92
C PRO A 259 8.51 15.59 -14.45
N SER A 260 9.56 14.81 -14.39
CA SER A 260 9.58 13.40 -14.82
C SER A 260 9.14 12.41 -13.75
N VAL A 261 8.91 12.88 -12.51
CA VAL A 261 8.52 12.01 -11.39
C VAL A 261 7.00 11.80 -11.39
N TRP A 262 6.59 10.55 -11.37
CA TRP A 262 5.19 10.16 -11.23
C TRP A 262 4.73 10.26 -9.76
N VAL A 263 3.45 10.52 -9.57
CA VAL A 263 2.80 10.49 -8.25
C VAL A 263 1.70 9.46 -8.29
N VAL A 264 1.67 8.56 -7.31
CA VAL A 264 0.60 7.58 -7.13
C VAL A 264 -0.03 7.83 -5.77
N GLU A 265 -1.31 8.13 -5.76
CA GLU A 265 -2.10 8.35 -4.56
C GLU A 265 -2.95 7.11 -4.28
N ASP A 266 -2.78 6.52 -3.10
CA ASP A 266 -3.58 5.41 -2.58
C ASP A 266 -4.64 5.92 -1.59
N ASP A 267 -5.82 6.26 -2.10
CA ASP A 267 -6.98 6.60 -1.28
C ASP A 267 -7.67 5.31 -0.79
N HIS A 268 -6.98 4.60 0.10
CA HIS A 268 -7.42 3.30 0.63
C HIS A 268 -8.65 3.40 1.54
N SER A 269 -8.87 4.55 2.17
CA SER A 269 -10.01 4.78 3.09
C SER A 269 -11.28 5.17 2.36
N GLY A 270 -11.15 5.79 1.18
CA GLY A 270 -12.29 6.17 0.36
C GLY A 270 -13.34 6.97 1.16
N GLU A 271 -14.57 6.50 1.12
CA GLU A 271 -15.72 7.23 1.70
C GLU A 271 -15.87 7.11 3.21
N VAL A 272 -15.07 6.27 3.90
CA VAL A 272 -15.09 6.20 5.37
C VAL A 272 -14.16 7.21 6.03
N ALA A 273 -13.30 7.90 5.27
CA ALA A 273 -12.55 9.04 5.78
C ALA A 273 -13.49 10.23 6.04
N SER A 274 -13.27 10.92 7.15
CA SER A 274 -14.00 12.14 7.54
C SER A 274 -13.34 13.40 6.99
N SER A 275 -12.05 13.32 6.66
CA SER A 275 -11.27 14.41 6.09
C SER A 275 -11.72 14.74 4.68
N ARG A 276 -11.48 16.00 4.28
CA ARG A 276 -11.77 16.48 2.95
C ARG A 276 -11.05 15.63 1.90
N ASP A 277 -11.72 15.34 0.80
CA ASP A 277 -11.10 14.73 -0.37
C ASP A 277 -10.05 15.70 -0.96
N VAL A 278 -8.79 15.25 -0.96
CA VAL A 278 -7.64 16.02 -1.45
C VAL A 278 -6.82 15.16 -2.40
N SER A 279 -6.26 15.81 -3.43
CA SER A 279 -5.39 15.17 -4.41
C SER A 279 -4.43 16.19 -4.99
N LEU A 280 -3.26 15.73 -5.41
CA LEU A 280 -2.32 16.48 -6.23
C LEU A 280 -2.77 16.57 -7.70
N GLY A 281 -3.73 15.75 -8.13
CA GLY A 281 -4.23 15.68 -9.50
C GLY A 281 -4.69 17.01 -10.09
N PRO A 282 -5.42 17.89 -9.37
CA PRO A 282 -5.77 19.22 -9.89
C PRO A 282 -4.57 20.12 -10.20
N LEU A 283 -3.44 19.90 -9.53
CA LEU A 283 -2.23 20.71 -9.65
C LEU A 283 -1.17 20.09 -10.58
N LEU A 284 -1.24 18.78 -10.81
CA LEU A 284 -0.29 17.98 -11.58
C LEU A 284 -1.03 16.91 -12.42
N PRO A 285 -1.99 17.30 -13.28
CA PRO A 285 -2.94 16.36 -13.92
C PRO A 285 -2.27 15.33 -14.85
N ASP A 286 -1.09 15.63 -15.38
CA ASP A 286 -0.42 14.80 -16.39
C ASP A 286 0.49 13.73 -15.79
N ARG A 287 0.56 13.64 -14.46
CA ARG A 287 1.47 12.68 -13.78
C ARG A 287 0.98 12.16 -12.43
N VAL A 288 -0.26 12.47 -12.04
CA VAL A 288 -0.89 11.89 -10.86
C VAL A 288 -1.80 10.74 -11.29
N VAL A 289 -1.56 9.56 -10.74
CA VAL A 289 -2.46 8.42 -10.78
C VAL A 289 -3.09 8.28 -9.41
N HIS A 290 -4.41 8.39 -9.34
CA HIS A 290 -5.16 8.26 -8.11
C HIS A 290 -5.88 6.92 -8.08
N VAL A 291 -5.74 6.20 -6.96
CA VAL A 291 -6.40 4.91 -6.69
C VAL A 291 -7.42 5.12 -5.59
N ARG A 292 -8.68 4.78 -5.82
CA ARG A 292 -9.74 4.80 -4.80
C ARG A 292 -10.21 3.39 -4.50
N SER A 293 -10.04 2.97 -3.26
CA SER A 293 -10.47 1.66 -2.77
C SER A 293 -11.91 1.69 -2.28
N TYR A 294 -12.65 0.61 -2.54
CA TYR A 294 -13.99 0.38 -1.98
C TYR A 294 -13.99 -0.64 -0.83
N SER A 295 -12.82 -1.21 -0.49
CA SER A 295 -12.73 -2.28 0.51
C SER A 295 -13.12 -1.85 1.92
N LYS A 296 -12.92 -0.58 2.29
CA LYS A 296 -13.24 -0.09 3.65
C LYS A 296 -14.67 0.43 3.77
N SER A 297 -15.25 0.88 2.67
CA SER A 297 -16.59 1.45 2.62
C SER A 297 -17.67 0.44 2.21
N HIS A 298 -17.36 -0.49 1.31
CA HIS A 298 -18.34 -1.41 0.71
C HIS A 298 -18.01 -2.89 0.94
N GLY A 299 -16.92 -3.17 1.66
CA GLY A 299 -16.49 -4.52 2.01
C GLY A 299 -15.29 -5.03 1.21
N PRO A 300 -14.39 -5.78 1.89
CA PRO A 300 -13.18 -6.30 1.27
C PRO A 300 -13.45 -7.33 0.16
N ASP A 301 -14.57 -8.05 0.23
CA ASP A 301 -14.90 -9.14 -0.71
C ASP A 301 -15.41 -8.63 -2.06
N LEU A 302 -15.83 -7.36 -2.15
CA LEU A 302 -16.20 -6.75 -3.42
C LEU A 302 -15.01 -6.69 -4.40
N ARG A 303 -13.78 -6.60 -3.88
CA ARG A 303 -12.52 -6.61 -4.64
C ARG A 303 -12.50 -5.62 -5.80
N ILE A 304 -12.97 -4.38 -5.58
CA ILE A 304 -12.92 -3.31 -6.58
C ILE A 304 -12.13 -2.12 -6.03
N ALA A 305 -11.24 -1.60 -6.89
CA ALA A 305 -10.68 -0.26 -6.77
C ALA A 305 -10.78 0.45 -8.11
N ALA A 306 -11.04 1.75 -8.07
CA ALA A 306 -11.00 2.61 -9.25
C ALA A 306 -9.61 3.24 -9.38
N VAL A 307 -9.13 3.40 -10.61
CA VAL A 307 -7.86 4.05 -10.95
C VAL A 307 -8.13 5.13 -11.98
N GLY A 308 -7.68 6.34 -11.73
CA GLY A 308 -7.84 7.46 -12.66
C GLY A 308 -6.58 8.30 -12.76
N GLY A 309 -6.28 8.80 -13.96
CA GLY A 309 -5.08 9.60 -14.20
C GLY A 309 -4.76 9.78 -15.68
N PRO A 310 -3.47 9.96 -16.02
CA PRO A 310 -3.00 10.16 -17.39
C PRO A 310 -3.28 8.95 -18.28
N ALA A 311 -3.77 9.21 -19.51
CA ALA A 311 -4.08 8.18 -20.49
C ALA A 311 -2.87 7.27 -20.79
N VAL A 312 -1.67 7.84 -20.88
CA VAL A 312 -0.45 7.08 -21.21
C VAL A 312 -0.14 5.95 -20.22
N VAL A 313 -0.49 6.09 -18.95
CA VAL A 313 -0.30 5.06 -17.93
C VAL A 313 -1.47 4.08 -17.94
N LEU A 314 -2.69 4.60 -17.96
CA LEU A 314 -3.90 3.76 -17.83
C LEU A 314 -4.17 2.93 -19.08
N ASP A 315 -3.92 3.44 -20.28
CA ASP A 315 -4.06 2.68 -21.52
C ASP A 315 -3.08 1.50 -21.56
N ARG A 316 -1.83 1.68 -21.09
CA ARG A 316 -0.86 0.58 -20.92
C ARG A 316 -1.30 -0.42 -19.88
N LEU A 317 -1.83 0.03 -18.74
CA LEU A 317 -2.36 -0.83 -17.69
C LEU A 317 -3.50 -1.70 -18.23
N VAL A 318 -4.46 -1.11 -18.95
CA VAL A 318 -5.58 -1.82 -19.56
C VAL A 318 -5.07 -2.83 -20.60
N ALA A 319 -4.20 -2.40 -21.51
CA ALA A 319 -3.60 -3.29 -22.50
C ALA A 319 -2.87 -4.47 -21.86
N ARG A 320 -2.11 -4.25 -20.79
CA ARG A 320 -1.43 -5.32 -20.04
C ARG A 320 -2.43 -6.29 -19.39
N ARG A 321 -3.57 -5.81 -18.90
CA ARG A 321 -4.63 -6.66 -18.32
C ARG A 321 -5.30 -7.54 -19.38
N MET A 322 -5.44 -7.07 -20.61
CA MET A 322 -6.00 -7.87 -21.72
C MET A 322 -5.19 -9.13 -22.02
N LEU A 323 -3.93 -9.18 -21.61
CA LEU A 323 -3.07 -10.38 -21.70
C LEU A 323 -3.22 -11.33 -20.48
N GLY A 324 -4.22 -11.12 -19.65
CA GLY A 324 -4.48 -11.89 -18.44
C GLY A 324 -5.96 -11.85 -18.06
N PRO A 325 -6.36 -11.24 -16.93
CA PRO A 325 -7.75 -11.24 -16.46
C PRO A 325 -8.72 -10.41 -17.32
N GLY A 326 -8.22 -9.58 -18.23
CA GLY A 326 -9.01 -8.64 -19.04
C GLY A 326 -9.54 -7.48 -18.19
N TRP A 327 -10.69 -7.67 -17.59
CA TRP A 327 -11.38 -6.67 -16.75
C TRP A 327 -11.82 -7.25 -15.42
N THR A 328 -12.12 -6.38 -14.46
CA THR A 328 -12.81 -6.74 -13.21
C THR A 328 -14.25 -7.12 -13.52
N SER A 329 -14.78 -8.15 -12.87
CA SER A 329 -16.13 -8.67 -13.11
C SER A 329 -17.17 -7.55 -13.30
N ARG A 330 -17.82 -7.50 -14.48
CA ARG A 330 -18.88 -6.53 -14.75
C ARG A 330 -20.10 -6.73 -13.84
N LEU A 331 -20.35 -7.96 -13.38
CA LEU A 331 -21.38 -8.22 -12.38
C LEU A 331 -21.08 -7.46 -11.08
N LEU A 332 -19.85 -7.53 -10.60
CA LEU A 332 -19.44 -6.80 -9.39
C LEU A 332 -19.42 -5.27 -9.62
N GLN A 333 -19.10 -4.82 -10.84
CA GLN A 333 -19.20 -3.40 -11.19
C GLN A 333 -20.65 -2.92 -11.12
N HIS A 334 -21.62 -3.70 -11.61
CA HIS A 334 -23.05 -3.37 -11.48
C HIS A 334 -23.51 -3.40 -10.01
N VAL A 335 -22.99 -4.33 -9.18
CA VAL A 335 -23.24 -4.33 -7.74
C VAL A 335 -22.71 -3.03 -7.12
N LEU A 336 -21.51 -2.61 -7.48
CA LEU A 336 -20.95 -1.34 -6.99
C LEU A 336 -21.78 -0.13 -7.45
N VAL A 337 -22.25 -0.10 -8.70
CA VAL A 337 -23.18 0.95 -9.19
C VAL A 337 -24.43 1.00 -8.31
N ASP A 338 -25.02 -0.14 -8.02
CA ASP A 338 -26.21 -0.22 -7.18
C ASP A 338 -25.94 0.31 -5.76
N LEU A 339 -24.83 -0.11 -5.13
CA LEU A 339 -24.42 0.35 -3.80
C LEU A 339 -24.10 1.86 -3.75
N LEU A 340 -23.54 2.42 -4.81
CA LEU A 340 -23.23 3.86 -4.89
C LEU A 340 -24.47 4.74 -5.15
N THR A 341 -25.60 4.14 -5.57
CA THR A 341 -26.82 4.87 -5.94
C THR A 341 -28.03 4.56 -5.05
N ASP A 342 -27.98 3.44 -4.30
CA ASP A 342 -29.03 3.07 -3.37
C ASP A 342 -28.93 3.89 -2.08
N ALA A 343 -30.03 4.54 -1.70
CA ALA A 343 -30.04 5.45 -0.56
C ALA A 343 -29.68 4.76 0.77
N GLN A 344 -30.07 3.50 0.94
CA GLN A 344 -29.77 2.74 2.17
C GLN A 344 -28.27 2.39 2.24
N ALA A 345 -27.67 1.97 1.13
CA ALA A 345 -26.25 1.67 1.07
C ALA A 345 -25.40 2.93 1.28
N VAL A 346 -25.76 4.04 0.66
CA VAL A 346 -25.11 5.36 0.85
C VAL A 346 -25.19 5.81 2.31
N GLU A 347 -26.37 5.68 2.95
CA GLU A 347 -26.53 6.02 4.37
C GLU A 347 -25.75 5.07 5.28
N ALA A 348 -25.65 3.77 4.96
CA ALA A 348 -24.84 2.81 5.71
C ALA A 348 -23.36 3.23 5.72
N VAL A 349 -22.79 3.62 4.59
CA VAL A 349 -21.42 4.13 4.48
C VAL A 349 -21.24 5.44 5.27
N ALA A 350 -22.19 6.36 5.16
CA ALA A 350 -22.17 7.60 5.94
C ALA A 350 -22.26 7.34 7.46
N HIS A 351 -23.08 6.39 7.86
CA HIS A 351 -23.17 5.94 9.25
C HIS A 351 -21.84 5.33 9.72
N ALA A 352 -21.24 4.41 8.95
CA ALA A 352 -19.95 3.82 9.27
C ALA A 352 -18.87 4.89 9.51
N ARG A 353 -18.78 5.90 8.64
CA ARG A 353 -17.87 7.05 8.78
C ARG A 353 -18.08 7.77 10.11
N ARG A 354 -19.33 8.08 10.50
CA ARG A 354 -19.63 8.73 11.78
C ARG A 354 -19.22 7.86 12.97
N VAL A 355 -19.50 6.54 12.91
CA VAL A 355 -19.15 5.61 13.98
C VAL A 355 -17.63 5.49 14.13
N TYR A 356 -16.88 5.34 13.04
CA TYR A 356 -15.40 5.27 13.09
C TYR A 356 -14.80 6.53 13.69
N HIS A 357 -15.28 7.69 13.25
CA HIS A 357 -14.85 8.98 13.83
C HIS A 357 -15.17 9.06 15.33
N GLY A 358 -16.36 8.65 15.75
CA GLY A 358 -16.77 8.61 17.16
C GLY A 358 -15.90 7.67 18.00
N ARG A 359 -15.65 6.45 17.54
CA ARG A 359 -14.79 5.45 18.21
C ARG A 359 -13.35 5.98 18.39
N ARG A 360 -12.79 6.58 17.33
CA ARG A 360 -11.46 7.19 17.41
C ARG A 360 -11.40 8.31 18.44
N ARG A 361 -12.36 9.22 18.41
CA ARG A 361 -12.43 10.32 19.39
C ARG A 361 -12.57 9.82 20.83
N ALA A 362 -13.41 8.81 21.04
CA ALA A 362 -13.63 8.23 22.37
C ALA A 362 -12.33 7.63 22.93
N LEU A 363 -11.61 6.82 22.14
CA LEU A 363 -10.33 6.25 22.56
C LEU A 363 -9.27 7.34 22.79
N SER A 364 -9.12 8.29 21.87
CA SER A 364 -8.17 9.40 22.03
C SER A 364 -8.42 10.20 23.30
N ALA A 365 -9.68 10.52 23.60
CA ALA A 365 -10.05 11.21 24.82
C ALA A 365 -9.77 10.39 26.10
N ALA A 366 -10.01 9.07 26.05
CA ALA A 366 -9.74 8.16 27.17
C ALA A 366 -8.23 8.02 27.45
N LEU A 367 -7.40 7.99 26.41
CA LEU A 367 -5.95 8.00 26.50
C LEU A 367 -5.41 9.32 27.06
N GLY A 368 -5.88 10.47 26.52
CA GLY A 368 -5.46 11.79 26.99
C GLY A 368 -5.81 12.04 28.46
N ARG A 369 -6.98 11.58 28.94
CA ARG A 369 -7.32 11.64 30.38
C ARG A 369 -6.34 10.87 31.27
N ARG A 370 -5.61 9.93 30.72
CA ARG A 370 -4.62 9.09 31.41
C ARG A 370 -3.17 9.51 31.12
N GLY A 371 -2.97 10.66 30.46
CA GLY A 371 -1.66 11.23 30.17
C GLY A 371 -0.94 10.61 28.96
N LEU A 372 -1.65 9.88 28.09
CA LEU A 372 -1.10 9.38 26.83
C LEU A 372 -1.73 10.14 25.65
N ASP A 373 -0.99 11.12 25.14
CA ASP A 373 -1.44 11.90 23.99
C ASP A 373 -1.17 11.15 22.68
N VAL A 374 -2.20 11.07 21.86
CA VAL A 374 -2.12 10.49 20.51
C VAL A 374 -2.44 11.58 19.49
N PRO A 375 -1.63 11.73 18.43
CA PRO A 375 -1.88 12.72 17.39
C PRO A 375 -3.29 12.62 16.79
N PRO A 376 -3.90 13.75 16.42
CA PRO A 376 -5.19 13.75 15.73
C PRO A 376 -5.08 12.97 14.41
N GLY A 377 -6.18 12.35 14.02
CA GLY A 377 -6.19 11.55 12.79
C GLY A 377 -7.59 11.12 12.40
N ASP A 378 -7.69 10.38 11.29
CA ASP A 378 -8.92 9.96 10.63
C ASP A 378 -8.89 8.44 10.32
N GLY A 379 -10.00 7.93 9.82
CA GLY A 379 -10.15 6.53 9.42
C GLY A 379 -10.23 5.55 10.58
N ILE A 380 -9.88 4.30 10.27
CA ILE A 380 -10.11 3.14 11.16
C ILE A 380 -8.89 2.75 12.00
N ASN A 381 -7.73 3.37 11.81
CA ASN A 381 -6.50 3.04 12.51
C ASN A 381 -6.02 4.20 13.38
N MET A 382 -5.38 3.87 14.51
CA MET A 382 -4.73 4.81 15.42
C MET A 382 -3.28 4.36 15.67
N TRP A 383 -2.34 5.29 15.60
CA TRP A 383 -0.93 5.07 15.84
C TRP A 383 -0.58 5.52 17.24
N VAL A 384 -0.26 4.58 18.10
CA VAL A 384 -0.10 4.83 19.54
C VAL A 384 1.37 4.70 19.91
N PRO A 385 1.99 5.75 20.48
CA PRO A 385 3.37 5.68 20.94
C PRO A 385 3.48 4.77 22.18
N VAL A 386 4.56 3.99 22.23
CA VAL A 386 4.93 3.13 23.37
C VAL A 386 6.43 3.27 23.64
N HIS A 387 6.88 2.97 24.87
CA HIS A 387 8.29 3.07 25.20
C HIS A 387 9.13 1.99 24.50
N ASP A 388 8.66 0.76 24.55
CA ASP A 388 9.26 -0.41 23.90
C ASP A 388 8.15 -1.27 23.28
N GLU A 389 8.24 -1.54 21.98
CA GLU A 389 7.22 -2.28 21.25
C GLU A 389 7.05 -3.71 21.78
N ALA A 390 8.14 -4.42 22.04
CA ALA A 390 8.08 -5.81 22.44
C ALA A 390 7.42 -5.97 23.81
N THR A 391 7.80 -5.15 24.78
CA THR A 391 7.20 -5.09 26.11
C THR A 391 5.73 -4.70 26.04
N ALA A 392 5.39 -3.70 25.21
CA ALA A 392 4.01 -3.24 25.03
C ALA A 392 3.10 -4.35 24.49
N LEU A 393 3.58 -5.11 23.51
CA LEU A 393 2.81 -6.24 22.93
C LEU A 393 2.54 -7.33 23.96
N VAL A 394 3.55 -7.72 24.77
CA VAL A 394 3.37 -8.71 25.84
C VAL A 394 2.37 -8.25 26.88
N ARG A 395 2.44 -6.98 27.32
CA ARG A 395 1.50 -6.40 28.29
C ARG A 395 0.06 -6.35 27.75
N LEU A 396 -0.09 -5.95 26.48
CA LEU A 396 -1.41 -5.88 25.82
C LEU A 396 -2.00 -7.28 25.65
N GLU A 397 -1.20 -8.28 25.24
CA GLU A 397 -1.63 -9.66 25.12
C GLU A 397 -2.08 -10.24 26.48
N ALA A 398 -1.32 -9.97 27.54
CA ALA A 398 -1.71 -10.35 28.90
C ALA A 398 -3.02 -9.70 29.35
N ALA A 399 -3.35 -8.49 28.85
CA ALA A 399 -4.64 -7.82 29.04
C ALA A 399 -5.75 -8.33 28.10
N GLY A 400 -5.47 -9.30 27.24
CA GLY A 400 -6.39 -9.86 26.25
C GLY A 400 -6.67 -8.93 25.06
N VAL A 401 -5.80 -7.95 24.80
CA VAL A 401 -5.90 -7.00 23.69
C VAL A 401 -4.80 -7.26 22.68
N ARG A 402 -5.16 -7.55 21.46
CA ARG A 402 -4.23 -7.70 20.34
C ARG A 402 -4.18 -6.43 19.50
N VAL A 403 -2.98 -5.96 19.20
CA VAL A 403 -2.73 -4.82 18.31
C VAL A 403 -1.66 -5.19 17.28
N ALA A 404 -1.56 -4.43 16.21
CA ALA A 404 -0.49 -4.65 15.24
C ALA A 404 0.83 -4.04 15.71
N ARG A 405 1.92 -4.76 15.48
CA ARG A 405 3.30 -4.26 15.68
C ARG A 405 3.53 -3.02 14.83
N GLY A 406 4.32 -2.09 15.33
CA GLY A 406 4.71 -0.89 14.60
C GLY A 406 5.85 -1.14 13.61
N ARG A 407 6.80 -1.97 13.99
CA ARG A 407 8.02 -2.24 13.20
C ARG A 407 7.79 -2.58 11.72
N PRO A 408 6.81 -3.41 11.31
CA PRO A 408 6.55 -3.71 9.91
C PRO A 408 6.18 -2.50 9.04
N PHE A 409 5.73 -1.39 9.65
CA PHE A 409 5.32 -0.18 8.95
C PHE A 409 6.49 0.72 8.56
N PHE A 410 7.68 0.50 9.10
CA PHE A 410 8.84 1.32 8.77
C PHE A 410 9.61 0.78 7.57
N SER A 411 10.04 1.70 6.72
CA SER A 411 10.93 1.40 5.59
C SER A 411 12.37 1.19 6.05
N ASP A 412 12.80 1.93 7.09
CA ASP A 412 14.08 1.79 7.77
C ASP A 412 13.89 1.23 9.18
N LEU A 413 14.40 0.02 9.43
CA LEU A 413 14.30 -0.66 10.72
C LEU A 413 15.14 -0.05 11.83
N ALA A 414 16.09 0.85 11.52
CA ALA A 414 16.90 1.53 12.54
C ALA A 414 16.10 2.52 13.38
N HIS A 415 14.95 2.97 12.87
CA HIS A 415 14.05 3.93 13.53
C HIS A 415 12.68 3.32 13.86
N ALA A 416 12.55 2.00 13.79
CA ALA A 416 11.28 1.25 13.76
C ALA A 416 10.76 0.85 15.14
N ASP A 417 11.03 1.62 16.19
CA ASP A 417 10.61 1.27 17.56
C ASP A 417 9.69 2.33 18.16
N GLY A 418 8.97 1.94 19.19
CA GLY A 418 8.17 2.87 19.98
C GLY A 418 6.74 3.11 19.51
N PHE A 419 6.14 2.23 18.71
CA PHE A 419 4.74 2.38 18.27
C PHE A 419 4.00 1.05 18.12
N VAL A 420 2.67 1.12 18.31
CA VAL A 420 1.72 0.05 17.93
C VAL A 420 0.56 0.64 17.13
N ARG A 421 -0.01 -0.13 16.18
CA ARG A 421 -1.22 0.27 15.47
C ARG A 421 -2.46 -0.40 16.06
N VAL A 422 -3.44 0.42 16.43
CA VAL A 422 -4.74 0.00 16.96
C VAL A 422 -5.82 0.21 15.90
N THR A 423 -6.54 -0.85 15.52
CA THR A 423 -7.68 -0.75 14.61
C THR A 423 -8.94 -0.32 15.40
N VAL A 424 -9.13 0.98 15.54
CA VAL A 424 -10.28 1.56 16.26
C VAL A 424 -11.62 1.34 15.55
N GLY A 425 -11.55 1.00 14.25
CA GLY A 425 -12.76 0.73 13.46
C GLY A 425 -13.64 -0.40 14.00
N VAL A 426 -13.05 -1.37 14.70
CA VAL A 426 -13.78 -2.50 15.32
C VAL A 426 -13.94 -2.36 16.83
N LEU A 427 -13.47 -1.27 17.44
CA LEU A 427 -13.55 -1.03 18.88
C LEU A 427 -14.99 -0.71 19.30
N ARG A 428 -15.55 -1.46 20.22
CA ARG A 428 -16.87 -1.20 20.79
C ARG A 428 -16.81 -0.12 21.87
N SER A 429 -17.89 0.63 22.06
CA SER A 429 -17.96 1.70 23.06
C SER A 429 -17.73 1.19 24.49
N GLU A 430 -18.18 -0.03 24.80
CA GLU A 430 -18.01 -0.69 26.10
C GLU A 430 -16.56 -1.07 26.41
N ASP A 431 -15.72 -1.26 25.37
CA ASP A 431 -14.31 -1.65 25.52
C ASP A 431 -13.35 -0.46 25.57
N VAL A 432 -13.80 0.76 25.31
CA VAL A 432 -12.93 1.95 25.18
C VAL A 432 -12.09 2.19 26.45
N GLU A 433 -12.69 2.15 27.61
CA GLU A 433 -11.99 2.43 28.88
C GLU A 433 -11.00 1.31 29.25
N SER A 434 -11.36 0.05 29.04
CA SER A 434 -10.46 -1.09 29.28
C SER A 434 -9.26 -1.10 28.33
N VAL A 435 -9.50 -0.82 27.05
CA VAL A 435 -8.44 -0.68 26.04
C VAL A 435 -7.53 0.51 26.32
N ALA A 436 -8.09 1.65 26.70
CA ALA A 436 -7.29 2.82 27.08
C ALA A 436 -6.37 2.51 28.28
N THR A 437 -6.91 1.84 29.31
CA THR A 437 -6.11 1.43 30.48
C THR A 437 -4.97 0.48 30.08
N ALA A 438 -5.26 -0.53 29.25
CA ALA A 438 -4.24 -1.46 28.76
C ALA A 438 -3.15 -0.78 27.93
N LEU A 439 -3.54 0.13 27.02
CA LEU A 439 -2.60 0.89 26.18
C LEU A 439 -1.69 1.80 27.01
N VAL A 440 -2.24 2.51 27.99
CA VAL A 440 -1.44 3.37 28.87
C VAL A 440 -0.46 2.57 29.70
N ALA A 441 -0.89 1.44 30.28
CA ALA A 441 0.01 0.54 31.02
C ALA A 441 1.11 -0.06 30.10
N ALA A 442 0.79 -0.34 28.85
CA ALA A 442 1.73 -0.85 27.88
C ALA A 442 2.71 0.22 27.36
N ALA A 443 2.30 1.49 27.33
CA ALA A 443 3.12 2.59 26.84
C ALA A 443 4.20 3.06 27.85
N GLN A 444 4.07 2.69 29.11
CA GLN A 444 5.04 3.06 30.17
C GLN A 444 6.32 2.24 30.07
N PRO A 445 7.46 2.77 30.58
CA PRO A 445 8.73 2.05 30.68
C PRO A 445 8.65 0.72 31.41
#